data_0a4d182fc0a4d2677854fa14441dae36
#
_entry.id   0a4d182fc0a4d2677854fa14441dae36
#
_cell.length_a   1.000
_cell.length_b   1.000
_cell.length_c   1.000
_cell.angle_alpha   90.00
_cell.angle_beta   90.00
_cell.angle_gamma   90.00
#
_symmetry.space_group_name_H-M   'P 1'
#
loop_
_entity.id
_entity.type
_entity.pdbx_description
1 polymer ?
#
loop_
_entity_poly.entity_id
_entity_poly.type
_entity_poly.pdbx_seq_one_letter_code
_entity_poly.pdbx_strand_id
1 'polypeptide(L)'
;AVLSLFDVDLYMLAQHREEFAKEGIKVIVSAPEVIRICNDKWETYQFCRKNGFLTPKTWLHLSDVKAALEAGEISYPVIIKPRWGMGSIAIYQAENAEELEVLTKKVTREIFRSYLRYESAFDEEECVLFQEMIHGQEHGLDVIHDLDGAWQLTVVREKIAMRSGETD
;
A
#
# COMPACT_ATOMS: atom_id res chain seq x y z
N ALA A 1 14.39 20.28 12.25
CA ALA A 1 13.49 19.15 12.07
C ALA A 1 13.70 18.51 10.70
N VAL A 2 13.41 17.22 10.60
CA VAL A 2 13.39 16.45 9.34
C VAL A 2 11.96 15.95 9.10
N LEU A 3 11.48 16.14 7.89
CA LEU A 3 10.21 15.65 7.38
C LEU A 3 10.47 15.10 5.98
N SER A 4 10.19 13.82 5.74
CA SER A 4 10.20 13.27 4.38
C SER A 4 8.81 13.36 3.76
N LEU A 5 8.78 13.66 2.46
CA LEU A 5 7.60 13.59 1.60
C LEU A 5 7.64 12.35 0.70
N PHE A 6 8.53 11.40 1.01
CA PHE A 6 8.76 10.21 0.22
C PHE A 6 8.65 8.95 1.09
N ASP A 7 7.73 8.06 0.77
CA ASP A 7 7.36 6.92 1.63
C ASP A 7 8.54 5.97 1.91
N VAL A 8 9.46 5.82 0.94
CA VAL A 8 10.64 4.95 1.07
C VAL A 8 11.54 5.34 2.24
N ASP A 9 11.61 6.65 2.59
CA ASP A 9 12.45 7.14 3.68
C ASP A 9 11.82 6.92 5.06
N LEU A 10 10.49 6.79 5.13
CA LEU A 10 9.74 6.89 6.39
C LEU A 10 10.15 5.81 7.39
N TYR A 11 10.36 4.57 6.94
CA TYR A 11 10.72 3.47 7.82
C TYR A 11 12.11 3.67 8.43
N MET A 12 13.09 4.07 7.62
CA MET A 12 14.44 4.37 8.09
C MET A 12 14.46 5.55 9.07
N LEU A 13 13.73 6.60 8.75
CA LEU A 13 13.61 7.76 9.64
C LEU A 13 12.93 7.39 10.97
N ALA A 14 11.92 6.54 10.93
CA ALA A 14 11.23 6.06 12.13
C ALA A 14 12.15 5.22 13.02
N GLN A 15 12.92 4.30 12.45
CA GLN A 15 13.85 3.44 13.17
C GLN A 15 14.99 4.22 13.85
N HIS A 16 15.52 5.26 13.20
CA HIS A 16 16.64 6.05 13.67
C HIS A 16 16.23 7.34 14.38
N ARG A 17 14.93 7.53 14.68
CA ARG A 17 14.43 8.77 15.29
C ARG A 17 15.14 9.17 16.59
N GLU A 18 15.50 8.19 17.41
CA GLU A 18 16.21 8.45 18.67
C GLU A 18 17.67 8.88 18.45
N GLU A 19 18.32 8.39 17.40
CA GLU A 19 19.68 8.80 17.04
C GLU A 19 19.70 10.28 16.59
N PHE A 20 18.75 10.66 15.76
CA PHE A 20 18.55 12.06 15.39
C PHE A 20 18.27 12.95 16.61
N ALA A 21 17.46 12.47 17.55
CA ALA A 21 17.12 13.22 18.75
C ALA A 21 18.35 13.51 19.62
N LYS A 22 19.33 12.59 19.71
CA LYS A 22 20.60 12.79 20.43
C LYS A 22 21.41 13.94 19.84
N GLU A 23 21.29 14.16 18.54
CA GLU A 23 21.92 15.28 17.82
C GLU A 23 21.05 16.56 17.81
N GLY A 24 19.97 16.60 18.61
CA GLY A 24 19.05 17.75 18.67
C GLY A 24 18.15 17.90 17.47
N ILE A 25 18.04 16.89 16.62
CA ILE A 25 17.24 16.90 15.39
C ILE A 25 15.91 16.18 15.65
N LYS A 26 14.79 16.90 15.47
CA LYS A 26 13.45 16.33 15.54
C LYS A 26 13.04 15.74 14.20
N VAL A 27 12.75 14.45 14.17
CA VAL A 27 12.19 13.75 13.00
C VAL A 27 10.67 13.68 13.15
N ILE A 28 9.95 14.16 12.13
CA ILE A 28 8.49 14.17 12.08
C ILE A 28 8.07 12.91 11.31
N VAL A 29 7.80 11.86 12.05
CA VAL A 29 7.41 10.55 11.51
C VAL A 29 6.67 9.76 12.60
N SER A 30 5.75 8.90 12.20
CA SER A 30 5.05 7.97 13.10
C SER A 30 6.00 6.90 13.66
N ALA A 31 5.52 6.12 14.63
CA ALA A 31 6.28 4.99 15.17
C ALA A 31 6.59 3.94 14.08
N PRO A 32 7.71 3.20 14.18
CA PRO A 32 8.12 2.23 13.16
C PRO A 32 7.05 1.19 12.84
N GLU A 33 6.29 0.74 13.84
CA GLU A 33 5.21 -0.24 13.68
C GLU A 33 4.07 0.32 12.84
N VAL A 34 3.74 1.60 13.01
CA VAL A 34 2.69 2.29 12.23
C VAL A 34 3.14 2.42 10.78
N ILE A 35 4.40 2.87 10.56
CA ILE A 35 4.95 2.99 9.21
C ILE A 35 4.98 1.62 8.51
N ARG A 36 5.40 0.55 9.18
CA ARG A 36 5.40 -0.80 8.64
C ARG A 36 4.01 -1.22 8.16
N ILE A 37 2.98 -1.03 9.00
CA ILE A 37 1.59 -1.37 8.65
C ILE A 37 1.10 -0.52 7.47
N CYS A 38 1.41 0.77 7.43
CA CYS A 38 0.91 1.68 6.40
C CYS A 38 1.61 1.52 5.04
N ASN A 39 2.93 1.22 5.04
CA ASN A 39 3.69 1.07 3.80
C ASN A 39 3.51 -0.30 3.14
N ASP A 40 3.20 -1.33 3.93
CA ASP A 40 2.94 -2.69 3.42
C ASP A 40 1.42 -2.92 3.29
N LYS A 41 0.93 -3.00 2.06
CA LYS A 41 -0.50 -3.20 1.78
C LYS A 41 -1.04 -4.53 2.30
N TRP A 42 -0.19 -5.55 2.42
CA TRP A 42 -0.57 -6.81 3.04
C TRP A 42 -0.73 -6.68 4.55
N GLU A 43 0.21 -6.00 5.22
CA GLU A 43 0.10 -5.70 6.64
C GLU A 43 -1.12 -4.81 6.96
N THR A 44 -1.40 -3.81 6.10
CA THR A 44 -2.64 -3.01 6.19
C THR A 44 -3.88 -3.90 6.12
N TYR A 45 -3.93 -4.82 5.14
CA TYR A 45 -5.03 -5.77 5.02
C TYR A 45 -5.19 -6.65 6.27
N GLN A 46 -4.10 -7.22 6.76
CA GLN A 46 -4.11 -8.04 7.98
C GLN A 46 -4.56 -7.23 9.20
N PHE A 47 -4.07 -6.01 9.34
CA PHE A 47 -4.48 -5.10 10.40
C PHE A 47 -5.98 -4.81 10.35
N CYS A 48 -6.51 -4.47 9.19
CA CYS A 48 -7.94 -4.21 9.00
C CYS A 48 -8.78 -5.45 9.36
N ARG A 49 -8.40 -6.62 8.86
CA ARG A 49 -9.07 -7.90 9.17
C ARG A 49 -9.09 -8.19 10.65
N LYS A 50 -7.94 -8.08 11.33
CA LYS A 50 -7.78 -8.34 12.76
C LYS A 50 -8.64 -7.41 13.62
N ASN A 51 -8.83 -6.18 13.18
CA ASN A 51 -9.57 -5.16 13.93
C ASN A 51 -11.04 -5.02 13.48
N GLY A 52 -11.54 -5.88 12.59
CA GLY A 52 -12.94 -5.89 12.17
C GLY A 52 -13.30 -4.76 11.18
N PHE A 53 -12.32 -4.12 10.56
CA PHE A 53 -12.58 -3.15 9.50
C PHE A 53 -12.91 -3.86 8.19
N LEU A 54 -13.85 -3.29 7.45
CA LEU A 54 -14.11 -3.71 6.08
C LEU A 54 -12.90 -3.37 5.22
N THR A 55 -12.45 -4.35 4.46
CA THR A 55 -11.30 -4.21 3.56
C THR A 55 -11.50 -5.12 2.36
N PRO A 56 -11.06 -4.72 1.16
CA PRO A 56 -11.11 -5.58 -0.03
C PRO A 56 -10.39 -6.90 0.23
N LYS A 57 -10.94 -8.02 -0.25
CA LYS A 57 -10.26 -9.31 -0.19
C LYS A 57 -8.94 -9.23 -0.92
N THR A 58 -7.89 -9.74 -0.30
CA THR A 58 -6.51 -9.55 -0.75
C THR A 58 -5.72 -10.82 -0.59
N TRP A 59 -4.85 -11.14 -1.55
CA TRP A 59 -4.00 -12.33 -1.60
C TRP A 59 -2.58 -11.96 -2.02
N LEU A 60 -1.61 -12.78 -1.61
CA LEU A 60 -0.21 -12.69 -2.03
C LEU A 60 0.14 -13.69 -3.13
N HIS A 61 -0.57 -14.83 -3.18
CA HIS A 61 -0.24 -15.88 -4.13
C HIS A 61 -1.26 -15.98 -5.26
N LEU A 62 -0.76 -16.07 -6.48
CA LEU A 62 -1.59 -16.21 -7.69
C LEU A 62 -2.48 -17.48 -7.63
N SER A 63 -1.99 -18.56 -7.01
CA SER A 63 -2.75 -19.81 -6.79
C SER A 63 -4.02 -19.57 -5.98
N ASP A 64 -3.92 -18.76 -4.93
CA ASP A 64 -5.01 -18.53 -3.99
C ASP A 64 -6.10 -17.66 -4.62
N VAL A 65 -5.68 -16.67 -5.40
CA VAL A 65 -6.62 -15.85 -6.18
C VAL A 65 -7.36 -16.66 -7.23
N LYS A 66 -6.66 -17.58 -7.91
CA LYS A 66 -7.30 -18.49 -8.87
C LYS A 66 -8.33 -19.39 -8.18
N ALA A 67 -7.98 -19.96 -7.03
CA ALA A 67 -8.91 -20.77 -6.23
C ALA A 67 -10.14 -19.96 -5.78
N ALA A 68 -9.95 -18.71 -5.35
CA ALA A 68 -11.03 -17.81 -4.96
C ALA A 68 -11.96 -17.46 -6.14
N LEU A 69 -11.41 -17.27 -7.34
CA LEU A 69 -12.19 -17.06 -8.58
C LEU A 69 -12.98 -18.31 -8.96
N GLU A 70 -12.37 -19.49 -8.91
CA GLU A 70 -13.03 -20.77 -9.19
C GLU A 70 -14.14 -21.07 -8.18
N ALA A 71 -13.93 -20.72 -6.91
CA ALA A 71 -14.94 -20.88 -5.85
C ALA A 71 -16.07 -19.81 -5.92
N GLY A 72 -15.95 -18.80 -6.79
CA GLY A 72 -16.91 -17.71 -6.88
C GLY A 72 -16.86 -16.74 -5.68
N GLU A 73 -15.77 -16.74 -4.92
CA GLU A 73 -15.59 -15.83 -3.79
C GLU A 73 -15.32 -14.39 -4.24
N ILE A 74 -14.73 -14.22 -5.41
CA ILE A 74 -14.54 -12.98 -6.14
C ILE A 74 -14.83 -13.18 -7.62
N SER A 75 -14.93 -12.08 -8.35
CA SER A 75 -15.06 -12.05 -9.81
C SER A 75 -14.03 -11.12 -10.43
N TYR A 76 -13.84 -11.24 -11.72
CA TYR A 76 -13.10 -10.24 -12.48
C TYR A 76 -13.86 -8.90 -12.53
N PRO A 77 -13.14 -7.76 -12.60
CA PRO A 77 -11.69 -7.65 -12.70
C PRO A 77 -10.98 -7.84 -11.35
N VAL A 78 -9.75 -8.33 -11.40
CA VAL A 78 -8.84 -8.45 -10.26
C VAL A 78 -7.75 -7.37 -10.37
N ILE A 79 -7.54 -6.63 -9.28
CA ILE A 79 -6.44 -5.65 -9.20
C ILE A 79 -5.14 -6.38 -8.89
N ILE A 80 -4.11 -6.07 -9.68
CA ILE A 80 -2.74 -6.56 -9.48
C ILE A 80 -1.86 -5.35 -9.22
N LYS A 81 -1.13 -5.34 -8.12
CA LYS A 81 -0.31 -4.18 -7.72
C LYS A 81 0.90 -4.59 -6.88
N PRO A 82 1.93 -3.75 -6.78
CA PRO A 82 3.01 -3.97 -5.83
C PRO A 82 2.51 -3.99 -4.39
N ARG A 83 3.04 -4.90 -3.58
CA ARG A 83 2.80 -4.97 -2.14
C ARG A 83 3.28 -3.68 -1.47
N TRP A 84 4.48 -3.23 -1.79
CA TRP A 84 5.04 -1.94 -1.40
C TRP A 84 5.03 -0.97 -2.57
N GLY A 85 4.84 0.32 -2.31
CA GLY A 85 4.94 1.37 -3.32
C GLY A 85 3.80 2.36 -3.33
N MET A 86 4.04 3.45 -4.05
CA MET A 86 3.21 4.65 -4.12
C MET A 86 2.97 5.09 -5.58
N GLY A 87 2.19 6.15 -5.77
CA GLY A 87 2.03 6.83 -7.04
C GLY A 87 1.36 5.98 -8.14
N SER A 88 0.60 4.95 -7.78
CA SER A 88 -0.07 4.03 -8.72
C SER A 88 0.86 3.33 -9.72
N ILE A 89 2.16 3.22 -9.43
CA ILE A 89 3.13 2.53 -10.28
C ILE A 89 2.81 1.04 -10.30
N ALA A 90 2.79 0.46 -11.50
CA ALA A 90 2.57 -0.96 -11.75
C ALA A 90 1.25 -1.50 -11.18
N ILE A 91 0.18 -0.70 -11.19
CA ILE A 91 -1.18 -1.15 -10.85
C ILE A 91 -1.92 -1.47 -12.15
N TYR A 92 -2.47 -2.68 -12.23
CA TYR A 92 -3.22 -3.17 -13.38
C TYR A 92 -4.52 -3.87 -12.94
N GLN A 93 -5.46 -3.94 -13.87
CA GLN A 93 -6.69 -4.70 -13.75
C GLN A 93 -6.64 -5.86 -14.73
N ALA A 94 -6.89 -7.06 -14.26
CA ALA A 94 -7.05 -8.25 -15.08
C ALA A 94 -8.53 -8.55 -15.24
N GLU A 95 -9.00 -8.62 -16.49
CA GLU A 95 -10.39 -8.87 -16.85
C GLU A 95 -10.69 -10.37 -17.04
N ASN A 96 -9.64 -11.20 -17.09
CA ASN A 96 -9.73 -12.65 -17.30
C ASN A 96 -8.46 -13.38 -16.82
N ALA A 97 -8.49 -14.73 -16.87
CA ALA A 97 -7.42 -15.57 -16.39
C ALA A 97 -6.09 -15.40 -17.16
N GLU A 98 -6.15 -15.14 -18.46
CA GLU A 98 -4.95 -14.94 -19.29
C GLU A 98 -4.26 -13.62 -18.90
N GLU A 99 -5.03 -12.55 -18.79
CA GLU A 99 -4.52 -11.26 -18.34
C GLU A 99 -3.95 -11.33 -16.92
N LEU A 100 -4.61 -12.06 -16.01
CA LEU A 100 -4.14 -12.24 -14.64
C LEU A 100 -2.70 -12.79 -14.61
N GLU A 101 -2.39 -13.79 -15.43
CA GLU A 101 -1.04 -14.35 -15.51
C GLU A 101 -0.02 -13.42 -16.17
N VAL A 102 -0.40 -12.81 -17.29
CA VAL A 102 0.49 -11.92 -18.06
C VAL A 102 0.81 -10.67 -17.24
N LEU A 103 -0.20 -10.07 -16.64
CA LEU A 103 -0.04 -8.84 -15.84
C LEU A 103 0.72 -9.10 -14.55
N THR A 104 0.57 -10.25 -13.91
CA THR A 104 1.39 -10.63 -12.74
C THR A 104 2.88 -10.58 -13.08
N LYS A 105 3.28 -11.21 -14.19
CA LYS A 105 4.67 -11.19 -14.66
C LYS A 105 5.14 -9.78 -15.03
N LYS A 106 4.24 -8.96 -15.57
CA LYS A 106 4.52 -7.57 -15.91
C LYS A 106 4.77 -6.74 -14.65
N VAL A 107 3.90 -6.82 -13.65
CA VAL A 107 4.03 -6.10 -12.37
C VAL A 107 5.35 -6.45 -11.70
N THR A 108 5.67 -7.75 -11.55
CA THR A 108 6.94 -8.20 -10.98
C THR A 108 8.13 -7.56 -11.70
N ARG A 109 8.14 -7.58 -13.03
CA ARG A 109 9.23 -6.98 -13.82
C ARG A 109 9.33 -5.46 -13.62
N GLU A 110 8.22 -4.75 -13.51
CA GLU A 110 8.19 -3.30 -13.32
C GLU A 110 8.64 -2.90 -11.91
N ILE A 111 8.29 -3.67 -10.90
CA ILE A 111 8.80 -3.50 -9.53
C ILE A 111 10.33 -3.44 -9.55
N PHE A 112 10.98 -4.48 -10.09
CA PHE A 112 12.44 -4.59 -10.07
C PHE A 112 13.16 -3.67 -11.08
N ARG A 113 12.44 -3.02 -11.98
CA ARG A 113 12.97 -1.97 -12.88
C ARG A 113 12.78 -0.55 -12.35
N SER A 114 12.08 -0.37 -11.25
CA SER A 114 11.80 0.91 -10.61
C SER A 114 12.47 1.02 -9.23
N TYR A 115 12.27 2.13 -8.54
CA TYR A 115 12.71 2.30 -7.15
C TYR A 115 11.94 1.39 -6.16
N LEU A 116 10.79 0.83 -6.55
CA LEU A 116 10.04 -0.12 -5.72
C LEU A 116 10.84 -1.38 -5.38
N ARG A 117 11.91 -1.66 -6.11
CA ARG A 117 12.82 -2.77 -5.83
C ARG A 117 13.45 -2.71 -4.43
N TYR A 118 13.62 -1.53 -3.85
CA TYR A 118 14.28 -1.38 -2.56
C TYR A 118 13.44 -1.96 -1.42
N GLU A 119 12.14 -1.71 -1.42
CA GLU A 119 11.22 -2.29 -0.44
C GLU A 119 10.87 -3.74 -0.79
N SER A 120 10.66 -4.04 -2.07
CA SER A 120 10.31 -5.39 -2.54
C SER A 120 11.45 -6.41 -2.37
N ALA A 121 12.70 -5.96 -2.16
CA ALA A 121 13.82 -6.84 -1.82
C ALA A 121 13.72 -7.49 -0.43
N PHE A 122 12.81 -7.03 0.43
CA PHE A 122 12.54 -7.70 1.71
C PHE A 122 11.84 -9.05 1.52
N ASP A 123 11.06 -9.18 0.44
CA ASP A 123 10.36 -10.41 0.07
C ASP A 123 10.05 -10.39 -1.44
N GLU A 124 10.96 -10.94 -2.22
CA GLU A 124 10.84 -10.96 -3.69
C GLU A 124 9.72 -11.89 -4.18
N GLU A 125 9.43 -12.94 -3.43
CA GLU A 125 8.40 -13.93 -3.81
C GLU A 125 6.99 -13.39 -3.57
N GLU A 126 6.81 -12.57 -2.54
CA GLU A 126 5.52 -11.98 -2.15
C GLU A 126 5.43 -10.47 -2.44
N CYS A 127 6.17 -9.98 -3.44
CA CYS A 127 6.21 -8.56 -3.79
C CYS A 127 4.98 -8.07 -4.59
N VAL A 128 4.16 -8.97 -5.10
CA VAL A 128 2.91 -8.69 -5.83
C VAL A 128 1.70 -9.00 -4.96
N LEU A 129 0.70 -8.17 -5.04
CA LEU A 129 -0.55 -8.29 -4.29
C LEU A 129 -1.72 -8.32 -5.27
N PHE A 130 -2.67 -9.22 -5.00
CA PHE A 130 -3.91 -9.37 -5.73
C PHE A 130 -5.08 -8.92 -4.86
N GLN A 131 -6.01 -8.17 -5.43
CA GLN A 131 -7.11 -7.61 -4.65
C GLN A 131 -8.40 -7.59 -5.45
N GLU A 132 -9.53 -7.84 -4.78
CA GLU A 132 -10.85 -7.66 -5.38
C GLU A 132 -11.07 -6.21 -5.77
N MET A 133 -11.76 -5.99 -6.88
CA MET A 133 -12.19 -4.66 -7.30
C MET A 133 -13.42 -4.23 -6.51
N ILE A 134 -13.32 -3.09 -5.85
CA ILE A 134 -14.47 -2.46 -5.19
C ILE A 134 -15.03 -1.38 -6.11
N HIS A 135 -16.33 -1.41 -6.34
CA HIS A 135 -17.05 -0.37 -7.07
C HIS A 135 -17.73 0.59 -6.09
N GLY A 136 -17.53 1.88 -6.29
CA GLY A 136 -18.13 2.91 -5.45
C GLY A 136 -17.47 4.26 -5.59
N GLN A 137 -18.00 5.25 -4.87
CA GLN A 137 -17.38 6.57 -4.78
C GLN A 137 -16.16 6.50 -3.87
N GLU A 138 -15.01 6.90 -4.40
CA GLU A 138 -13.76 6.91 -3.67
C GLU A 138 -13.56 8.24 -2.93
N HIS A 139 -13.13 8.17 -1.67
CA HIS A 139 -12.79 9.31 -0.85
C HIS A 139 -11.38 9.20 -0.30
N GLY A 140 -10.68 10.32 -0.22
CA GLY A 140 -9.42 10.44 0.50
C GLY A 140 -9.65 11.02 1.90
N LEU A 141 -8.90 10.53 2.88
CA LEU A 141 -8.93 11.05 4.25
C LEU A 141 -7.53 11.45 4.67
N ASP A 142 -7.38 12.71 5.11
CA ASP A 142 -6.16 13.17 5.78
C ASP A 142 -6.46 13.23 7.29
N VAL A 143 -5.83 12.36 8.05
CA VAL A 143 -5.99 12.30 9.51
C VAL A 143 -4.76 12.92 10.15
N ILE A 144 -4.96 14.03 10.85
CA ILE A 144 -3.87 14.84 11.40
C ILE A 144 -3.82 14.66 12.92
N HIS A 145 -2.66 14.25 13.41
CA HIS A 145 -2.31 14.20 14.82
C HIS A 145 -1.18 15.18 15.12
N ASP A 146 -1.11 15.69 16.34
CA ASP A 146 0.07 16.43 16.79
C ASP A 146 1.25 15.47 17.08
N LEU A 147 2.35 16.06 17.53
CA LEU A 147 3.58 15.30 17.79
C LEU A 147 3.52 14.45 19.08
N ASP A 148 2.49 14.64 19.88
CA ASP A 148 2.20 13.85 21.08
C ASP A 148 1.18 12.74 20.79
N GLY A 149 0.70 12.64 19.54
CA GLY A 149 -0.22 11.63 19.05
C GLY A 149 -1.71 11.97 19.28
N ALA A 150 -2.02 13.17 19.76
CA ALA A 150 -3.41 13.58 19.93
C ALA A 150 -4.03 13.98 18.58
N TRP A 151 -5.22 13.43 18.30
CA TRP A 151 -5.98 13.75 17.10
C TRP A 151 -6.37 15.23 17.09
N GLN A 152 -6.14 15.88 15.96
CA GLN A 152 -6.46 17.30 15.76
C GLN A 152 -7.67 17.47 14.84
N LEU A 153 -7.60 16.86 13.66
CA LEU A 153 -8.69 16.93 12.69
C LEU A 153 -8.59 15.83 11.64
N THR A 154 -9.71 15.61 10.94
CA THR A 154 -9.77 14.77 9.75
C THR A 154 -10.39 15.57 8.61
N VAL A 155 -9.71 15.63 7.47
CA VAL A 155 -10.22 16.21 6.23
C VAL A 155 -10.65 15.09 5.31
N VAL A 156 -11.90 15.14 4.83
CA VAL A 156 -12.44 14.18 3.87
C VAL A 156 -12.55 14.86 2.52
N ARG A 157 -12.04 14.22 1.49
CA ARG A 157 -12.07 14.69 0.11
C ARG A 157 -12.72 13.65 -0.78
N GLU A 158 -13.65 14.07 -1.61
CA GLU A 158 -14.18 13.24 -2.68
C GLU A 158 -13.17 13.21 -3.84
N LYS A 159 -12.85 12.01 -4.33
CA LYS A 159 -11.98 11.85 -5.49
C LYS A 159 -12.80 12.03 -6.77
N ILE A 160 -12.65 13.18 -7.41
CA ILE A 160 -13.32 13.51 -8.67
C ILE A 160 -12.53 12.96 -9.86
N ALA A 161 -11.20 13.05 -9.80
CA ALA A 161 -10.31 12.55 -10.83
C ALA A 161 -8.98 12.06 -10.24
N MET A 162 -8.35 11.13 -10.92
CA MET A 162 -6.99 10.66 -10.59
C MET A 162 -6.02 11.01 -11.69
N ARG A 163 -4.92 11.66 -11.34
CA ARG A 163 -3.82 11.97 -12.24
C ARG A 163 -2.53 11.36 -11.68
N SER A 164 -1.97 10.37 -12.38
CA SER A 164 -0.72 9.71 -11.98
C SER A 164 -0.68 9.23 -10.53
N GLY A 165 -1.83 8.73 -10.01
CA GLY A 165 -1.94 8.26 -8.62
C GLY A 165 -2.22 9.36 -7.58
N GLU A 166 -2.25 10.62 -7.99
CA GLU A 166 -2.66 11.75 -7.15
C GLU A 166 -4.09 12.15 -7.47
N THR A 167 -4.81 12.62 -6.46
CA THR A 167 -6.19 13.10 -6.59
C THR A 167 -6.23 14.61 -6.78
N ASP A 168 -6.97 15.04 -7.76
CA ASP A 168 -7.42 16.42 -7.90
C ASP A 168 -8.75 16.60 -7.16
#